data_83bc8a9871aa35373152471c3fd39f15
#
_entry.id   83bc8a9871aa35373152471c3fd39f15
#
_cell.length_a   1.000
_cell.length_b   1.000
_cell.length_c   1.000
_cell.angle_alpha   90.00
_cell.angle_beta   90.00
_cell.angle_gamma   90.00
#
_symmetry.space_group_name_H-M   'P 1'
#
loop_
_entity.id
_entity.type
_entity.pdbx_description
1 polymer ?
#
loop_
_entity_poly.entity_id
_entity_poly.type
_entity_poly.pdbx_seq_one_letter_code
_entity_poly.pdbx_strand_id
1 'polypeptide(L)'
;MNYASLKTNIEDICETSFTDDQLAMFTQQAEEKILQTVDIPDLRVSDDGPLVASNKLYTLPTNHLYTYSIAVITSSTNTFLLNKDVNFIREAYPVNTSAKYGLPKFYAQYSATQIELAPTPDANYEIEHIYARYPTSIVTAATSWLGDNASTALLNGALLEAIRFQKGEPDVLANYESMYLVSMELLKNFGDGKLRKDVYRSGQYREKV
;
A
#
# COMPACT_ATOMS: atom_id res chain seq x y z
N MET A 1 -17.98 -1.13 10.71
CA MET A 1 -17.95 -0.20 11.88
C MET A 1 -17.56 1.18 11.39
N ASN A 2 -18.32 2.23 11.75
CA ASN A 2 -17.98 3.62 11.40
C ASN A 2 -17.17 4.28 12.54
N TYR A 3 -16.61 5.48 12.29
CA TYR A 3 -15.77 6.18 13.26
C TYR A 3 -16.52 6.57 14.55
N ALA A 4 -17.79 6.97 14.45
CA ALA A 4 -18.60 7.31 15.63
C ALA A 4 -18.77 6.08 16.56
N SER A 5 -19.09 4.93 16.00
CA SER A 5 -19.18 3.68 16.77
C SER A 5 -17.83 3.23 17.34
N LEU A 6 -16.73 3.48 16.61
CA LEU A 6 -15.39 3.17 17.09
C LEU A 6 -15.04 4.01 18.33
N LYS A 7 -15.31 5.32 18.30
CA LYS A 7 -15.11 6.21 19.44
C LYS A 7 -15.87 5.74 20.68
N THR A 8 -17.19 5.52 20.53
CA THR A 8 -18.03 5.04 21.63
C THR A 8 -17.50 3.72 22.21
N ASN A 9 -17.14 2.75 21.35
CA ASN A 9 -16.61 1.47 21.84
C ASN A 9 -15.29 1.61 22.59
N ILE A 10 -14.40 2.50 22.14
CA ILE A 10 -13.13 2.76 22.84
C ILE A 10 -13.41 3.35 24.24
N GLU A 11 -14.27 4.35 24.34
CA GLU A 11 -14.61 5.01 25.61
C GLU A 11 -15.33 4.06 26.56
N ASP A 12 -16.28 3.26 26.06
CA ASP A 12 -17.04 2.28 26.86
C ASP A 12 -16.12 1.19 27.43
N ILE A 13 -15.18 0.68 26.61
CA ILE A 13 -14.27 -0.40 27.04
C ILE A 13 -13.18 0.13 27.99
N CYS A 14 -12.68 1.33 27.73
CA CYS A 14 -11.68 1.95 28.61
C CYS A 14 -12.30 2.59 29.87
N GLU A 15 -13.63 2.67 29.97
CA GLU A 15 -14.37 3.34 31.04
C GLU A 15 -13.87 4.78 31.28
N THR A 16 -13.45 5.47 30.21
CA THR A 16 -12.81 6.79 30.26
C THR A 16 -13.20 7.59 29.04
N SER A 17 -13.51 8.87 29.27
CA SER A 17 -13.73 9.82 28.17
C SER A 17 -12.40 10.36 27.65
N PHE A 18 -12.26 10.39 26.33
CA PHE A 18 -11.11 10.97 25.63
C PHE A 18 -11.52 12.17 24.80
N THR A 19 -10.58 13.03 24.49
CA THR A 19 -10.82 14.10 23.51
C THR A 19 -10.89 13.54 22.08
N ASP A 20 -11.57 14.24 21.19
CA ASP A 20 -11.64 13.85 19.77
C ASP A 20 -10.24 13.70 19.13
N ASP A 21 -9.30 14.57 19.49
CA ASP A 21 -7.91 14.49 19.01
C ASP A 21 -7.19 13.23 19.51
N GLN A 22 -7.43 12.82 20.75
CA GLN A 22 -6.85 11.59 21.31
C GLN A 22 -7.42 10.35 20.60
N LEU A 23 -8.74 10.30 20.42
CA LEU A 23 -9.41 9.21 19.71
C LEU A 23 -8.95 9.13 18.24
N ALA A 24 -8.77 10.28 17.59
CA ALA A 24 -8.22 10.36 16.25
C ALA A 24 -6.78 9.81 16.20
N MET A 25 -5.93 10.20 17.14
CA MET A 25 -4.55 9.73 17.23
C MET A 25 -4.48 8.21 17.42
N PHE A 26 -5.24 7.62 18.36
CA PHE A 26 -5.24 6.17 18.59
C PHE A 26 -5.69 5.41 17.35
N THR A 27 -6.73 5.92 16.69
CA THR A 27 -7.29 5.30 15.48
C THR A 27 -6.29 5.35 14.31
N GLN A 28 -5.68 6.51 14.05
CA GLN A 28 -4.70 6.68 12.97
C GLN A 28 -3.44 5.83 13.20
N GLN A 29 -2.95 5.74 14.43
CA GLN A 29 -1.82 4.87 14.76
C GLN A 29 -2.15 3.38 14.54
N ALA A 30 -3.37 2.97 14.86
CA ALA A 30 -3.82 1.61 14.59
C ALA A 30 -3.93 1.34 13.08
N GLU A 31 -4.54 2.25 12.31
CA GLU A 31 -4.64 2.14 10.85
C GLU A 31 -3.25 2.03 10.20
N GLU A 32 -2.31 2.89 10.61
CA GLU A 32 -0.96 2.90 10.08
C GLU A 32 -0.23 1.57 10.34
N LYS A 33 -0.29 1.05 11.57
CA LYS A 33 0.32 -0.23 11.93
C LYS A 33 -0.27 -1.41 11.14
N ILE A 34 -1.58 -1.43 10.96
CA ILE A 34 -2.27 -2.46 10.19
C ILE A 34 -1.80 -2.42 8.73
N LEU A 35 -1.82 -1.24 8.11
CA LEU A 35 -1.48 -1.06 6.69
C LEU A 35 0.00 -1.33 6.38
N GLN A 36 0.89 -1.10 7.34
CA GLN A 36 2.31 -1.43 7.21
C GLN A 36 2.62 -2.92 7.42
N THR A 37 1.73 -3.64 8.09
CA THR A 37 1.98 -5.03 8.49
C THR A 37 1.34 -6.04 7.53
N VAL A 38 0.21 -5.69 6.92
CA VAL A 38 -0.60 -6.62 6.11
C VAL A 38 -0.78 -6.12 4.69
N ASP A 39 -0.45 -6.97 3.71
CA ASP A 39 -0.81 -6.74 2.30
C ASP A 39 -2.29 -7.04 2.10
N ILE A 40 -3.06 -6.01 1.80
CA ILE A 40 -4.49 -6.09 1.57
C ILE A 40 -4.78 -5.90 0.08
N PRO A 41 -5.09 -6.98 -0.66
CA PRO A 41 -5.30 -6.89 -2.11
C PRO A 41 -6.42 -5.93 -2.52
N ASP A 42 -7.42 -5.74 -1.67
CA ASP A 42 -8.55 -4.82 -1.93
C ASP A 42 -8.13 -3.35 -1.94
N LEU A 43 -6.94 -3.02 -1.44
CA LEU A 43 -6.37 -1.68 -1.49
C LEU A 43 -5.53 -1.43 -2.75
N ARG A 44 -5.42 -2.43 -3.64
CA ARG A 44 -4.76 -2.28 -4.93
C ARG A 44 -5.64 -1.47 -5.86
N VAL A 45 -5.02 -0.53 -6.54
CA VAL A 45 -5.64 0.28 -7.58
C VAL A 45 -4.79 0.25 -8.83
N SER A 46 -5.44 0.39 -9.97
CA SER A 46 -4.79 0.69 -11.24
C SER A 46 -4.96 2.18 -11.52
N ASP A 47 -3.89 2.83 -11.85
CA ASP A 47 -3.88 4.22 -12.28
C ASP A 47 -3.13 4.31 -13.61
N ASP A 48 -3.76 4.95 -14.59
CA ASP A 48 -3.20 5.14 -15.91
C ASP A 48 -2.63 6.55 -15.98
N GLY A 49 -1.36 6.66 -16.30
CA GLY A 49 -0.66 7.94 -16.32
C GLY A 49 0.15 8.15 -17.61
N PRO A 50 0.36 9.41 -18.00
CA PRO A 50 1.19 9.71 -19.15
C PRO A 50 2.68 9.62 -18.81
N LEU A 51 3.45 8.99 -19.67
CA LEU A 51 4.90 9.16 -19.75
C LEU A 51 5.23 10.22 -20.78
N VAL A 52 6.09 11.13 -20.39
CA VAL A 52 6.54 12.21 -21.27
C VAL A 52 7.86 11.82 -21.94
N ALA A 53 7.94 12.02 -23.25
CA ALA A 53 9.16 11.78 -24.00
C ALA A 53 10.35 12.57 -23.40
N SER A 54 11.53 11.95 -23.42
CA SER A 54 12.78 12.51 -22.87
C SER A 54 12.80 12.71 -21.35
N ASN A 55 11.76 12.30 -20.62
CA ASN A 55 11.72 12.32 -19.17
C ASN A 55 11.83 10.90 -18.61
N LYS A 56 12.92 10.61 -17.91
CA LYS A 56 13.15 9.31 -17.26
C LYS A 56 12.47 9.15 -15.90
N LEU A 57 11.93 10.24 -15.34
CA LEU A 57 11.30 10.21 -14.02
C LEU A 57 9.78 10.22 -14.17
N TYR A 58 9.14 9.26 -13.52
CA TYR A 58 7.70 9.20 -13.38
C TYR A 58 7.31 9.51 -11.92
N THR A 59 6.38 10.44 -11.74
CA THR A 59 5.91 10.86 -10.42
C THR A 59 4.82 9.92 -9.94
N LEU A 60 5.01 9.35 -8.76
CA LEU A 60 4.06 8.44 -8.13
C LEU A 60 2.84 9.22 -7.59
N PRO A 61 1.66 8.60 -7.52
CA PRO A 61 0.49 9.16 -6.85
C PRO A 61 0.77 9.48 -5.38
N THR A 62 0.12 10.52 -4.84
CA THR A 62 0.37 11.00 -3.47
C THR A 62 0.03 10.00 -2.37
N ASN A 63 -0.88 9.08 -2.65
CA ASN A 63 -1.31 8.01 -1.74
C ASN A 63 -0.62 6.66 -2.02
N HIS A 64 0.45 6.66 -2.82
CA HIS A 64 1.21 5.45 -3.16
C HIS A 64 1.89 4.88 -1.93
N LEU A 65 1.72 3.57 -1.70
CA LEU A 65 2.39 2.82 -0.65
C LEU A 65 3.55 1.98 -1.25
N TYR A 66 3.23 1.08 -2.18
CA TYR A 66 4.22 0.31 -2.94
C TYR A 66 3.63 -0.18 -4.27
N THR A 67 4.53 -0.36 -5.25
CA THR A 67 4.19 -0.78 -6.61
C THR A 67 4.14 -2.30 -6.73
N TYR A 68 3.07 -2.81 -7.34
CA TYR A 68 2.98 -4.23 -7.73
C TYR A 68 3.47 -4.45 -9.15
N SER A 69 3.01 -3.63 -10.08
CA SER A 69 3.29 -3.79 -11.50
C SER A 69 3.21 -2.45 -12.22
N ILE A 70 4.08 -2.28 -13.20
CA ILE A 70 4.02 -1.17 -14.15
C ILE A 70 4.13 -1.75 -15.55
N ALA A 71 3.24 -1.34 -16.44
CA ALA A 71 3.31 -1.64 -17.84
C ALA A 71 3.28 -0.38 -18.67
N VAL A 72 4.09 -0.32 -19.73
CA VAL A 72 3.99 0.72 -20.75
C VAL A 72 3.03 0.22 -21.83
N ILE A 73 2.01 1.03 -22.10
CA ILE A 73 0.97 0.73 -23.09
C ILE A 73 1.40 1.32 -24.43
N THR A 74 1.51 0.47 -25.42
CA THR A 74 1.66 0.87 -26.82
C THR A 74 0.40 0.48 -27.58
N SER A 75 0.23 0.99 -28.81
CA SER A 75 -0.96 0.70 -29.63
C SER A 75 -1.21 -0.80 -29.88
N SER A 76 -0.20 -1.64 -29.71
CA SER A 76 -0.26 -3.07 -30.02
C SER A 76 0.06 -4.00 -28.85
N THR A 77 0.78 -3.53 -27.83
CA THR A 77 1.23 -4.40 -26.75
C THR A 77 1.42 -3.64 -25.42
N ASN A 78 1.26 -4.36 -24.31
CA ASN A 78 1.63 -3.90 -22.99
C ASN A 78 3.01 -4.48 -22.64
N THR A 79 3.98 -3.61 -22.39
CA THR A 79 5.33 -4.00 -21.99
C THR A 79 5.45 -3.85 -20.47
N PHE A 80 5.49 -4.97 -19.75
CA PHE A 80 5.68 -4.98 -18.32
C PHE A 80 7.12 -4.65 -17.95
N LEU A 81 7.29 -3.66 -17.09
CA LEU A 81 8.60 -3.22 -16.63
C LEU A 81 9.11 -4.13 -15.50
N LEU A 82 10.41 -4.39 -15.50
CA LEU A 82 11.06 -5.14 -14.44
C LEU A 82 11.63 -4.17 -13.39
N ASN A 83 11.32 -4.44 -12.13
CA ASN A 83 11.92 -3.70 -11.01
C ASN A 83 13.40 -4.04 -10.91
N LYS A 84 14.24 -3.00 -10.85
CA LYS A 84 15.69 -3.09 -10.71
C LYS A 84 16.19 -2.10 -9.66
N ASP A 85 17.42 -2.27 -9.24
CA ASP A 85 18.10 -1.29 -8.42
C ASP A 85 18.52 -0.05 -9.23
N VAL A 86 18.56 1.11 -8.59
CA VAL A 86 18.97 2.38 -9.22
C VAL A 86 20.40 2.28 -9.79
N ASN A 87 21.31 1.57 -9.09
CA ASN A 87 22.67 1.42 -9.55
C ASN A 87 22.73 0.60 -10.83
N PHE A 88 21.91 -0.47 -10.94
CA PHE A 88 21.77 -1.23 -12.18
C PHE A 88 21.35 -0.34 -13.36
N ILE A 89 20.34 0.51 -13.15
CA ILE A 89 19.87 1.42 -14.22
C ILE A 89 20.97 2.37 -14.65
N ARG A 90 21.69 2.96 -13.69
CA ARG A 90 22.78 3.91 -13.98
C ARG A 90 23.98 3.26 -14.65
N GLU A 91 24.27 2.01 -14.31
CA GLU A 91 25.34 1.24 -14.95
C GLU A 91 24.98 0.79 -16.36
N ALA A 92 23.75 0.29 -16.55
CA ALA A 92 23.27 -0.19 -17.84
C ALA A 92 22.97 0.96 -18.83
N TYR A 93 22.54 2.12 -18.31
CA TYR A 93 22.15 3.31 -19.10
C TYR A 93 22.88 4.57 -18.63
N PRO A 94 24.23 4.59 -18.68
CA PRO A 94 25.02 5.69 -18.13
C PRO A 94 24.90 7.01 -18.93
N VAL A 95 24.41 6.92 -20.17
CA VAL A 95 24.33 8.06 -21.08
C VAL A 95 22.88 8.41 -21.37
N ASN A 96 22.49 9.62 -20.99
CA ASN A 96 21.14 10.15 -21.24
C ASN A 96 21.15 11.08 -22.47
N THR A 97 21.22 10.50 -23.65
CA THR A 97 21.14 11.21 -24.92
C THR A 97 20.02 10.66 -25.77
N SER A 98 19.42 11.46 -26.65
CA SER A 98 18.30 11.07 -27.50
C SER A 98 18.57 9.83 -28.35
N ALA A 99 19.83 9.57 -28.71
CA ALA A 99 20.24 8.36 -29.44
C ALA A 99 20.12 7.06 -28.62
N LYS A 100 19.93 7.17 -27.30
CA LYS A 100 19.81 6.03 -26.35
C LYS A 100 18.42 5.92 -25.75
N TYR A 101 17.50 6.80 -26.14
CA TYR A 101 16.12 6.72 -25.71
C TYR A 101 15.40 5.54 -26.39
N GLY A 102 14.36 5.06 -25.75
CA GLY A 102 13.56 3.95 -26.28
C GLY A 102 12.42 3.58 -25.36
N LEU A 103 11.67 2.56 -25.75
CA LEU A 103 10.58 2.03 -24.93
C LEU A 103 11.14 1.54 -23.58
N PRO A 104 10.66 2.06 -22.41
CA PRO A 104 11.10 1.60 -21.10
C PRO A 104 10.91 0.10 -20.90
N LYS A 105 11.86 -0.52 -20.21
CA LYS A 105 11.86 -1.96 -19.87
C LYS A 105 12.10 -2.21 -18.38
N PHE A 106 12.71 -1.25 -17.72
CA PHE A 106 13.07 -1.34 -16.31
C PHE A 106 12.60 -0.10 -15.56
N TYR A 107 12.34 -0.28 -14.27
CA TYR A 107 12.13 0.84 -13.36
C TYR A 107 12.85 0.60 -12.04
N ALA A 108 13.17 1.67 -11.34
CA ALA A 108 13.73 1.63 -10.00
C ALA A 108 13.13 2.74 -9.14
N GLN A 109 13.00 2.49 -7.84
CA GLN A 109 12.59 3.52 -6.89
C GLN A 109 13.72 4.55 -6.76
N TYR A 110 13.45 5.77 -7.22
CA TYR A 110 14.43 6.87 -7.20
C TYR A 110 14.32 7.71 -5.91
N SER A 111 13.09 8.02 -5.51
CA SER A 111 12.77 8.76 -4.28
C SER A 111 11.43 8.28 -3.72
N ALA A 112 10.99 8.85 -2.60
CA ALA A 112 9.68 8.54 -2.02
C ALA A 112 8.50 8.81 -2.98
N THR A 113 8.68 9.75 -3.92
CA THR A 113 7.62 10.23 -4.82
C THR A 113 7.89 9.97 -6.30
N GLN A 114 9.02 9.36 -6.65
CA GLN A 114 9.42 9.19 -8.06
C GLN A 114 10.10 7.84 -8.29
N ILE A 115 9.85 7.28 -9.46
CA ILE A 115 10.59 6.16 -10.01
C ILE A 115 11.39 6.59 -11.24
N GLU A 116 12.54 5.97 -11.45
CA GLU A 116 13.38 6.14 -12.62
C GLU A 116 13.10 5.02 -13.61
N LEU A 117 12.88 5.38 -14.87
CA LEU A 117 12.59 4.48 -15.98
C LEU A 117 13.81 4.30 -16.86
N ALA A 118 14.02 3.12 -17.40
CA ALA A 118 15.11 2.85 -18.31
C ALA A 118 14.74 1.85 -19.41
N PRO A 119 15.17 2.12 -20.67
CA PRO A 119 15.75 3.38 -21.15
C PRO A 119 14.79 4.58 -20.97
N THR A 120 15.31 5.79 -21.08
CA THR A 120 14.49 7.01 -21.11
C THR A 120 13.48 6.95 -22.26
N PRO A 121 12.19 7.28 -22.04
CA PRO A 121 11.17 7.23 -23.08
C PRO A 121 11.53 8.07 -24.32
N ASP A 122 11.42 7.48 -25.49
CA ASP A 122 11.66 8.15 -26.79
C ASP A 122 10.40 8.84 -27.33
N ALA A 123 9.24 8.48 -26.83
CA ALA A 123 7.94 9.05 -27.18
C ALA A 123 7.05 9.21 -25.95
N ASN A 124 5.91 9.86 -26.12
CA ASN A 124 4.87 9.86 -25.11
C ASN A 124 4.18 8.51 -25.13
N TYR A 125 4.09 7.88 -23.97
CA TYR A 125 3.39 6.62 -23.75
C TYR A 125 2.35 6.77 -22.66
N GLU A 126 1.45 5.82 -22.57
CA GLU A 126 0.61 5.62 -21.40
C GLU A 126 1.20 4.49 -20.55
N ILE A 127 1.05 4.57 -19.25
CA ILE A 127 1.39 3.48 -18.33
C ILE A 127 0.18 3.04 -17.56
N GLU A 128 0.10 1.74 -17.34
CA GLU A 128 -0.75 1.15 -16.33
C GLU A 128 0.11 0.91 -15.08
N HIS A 129 -0.24 1.56 -13.98
CA HIS A 129 0.46 1.44 -12.72
C HIS A 129 -0.45 0.79 -11.68
N ILE A 130 -0.18 -0.47 -11.33
CA ILE A 130 -0.89 -1.18 -10.27
C ILE A 130 -0.08 -1.05 -8.98
N TYR A 131 -0.69 -0.43 -7.98
CA TYR A 131 -0.04 -0.16 -6.70
C TYR A 131 -1.01 -0.31 -5.52
N ALA A 132 -0.46 -0.50 -4.31
CA ALA A 132 -1.21 -0.36 -3.08
C ALA A 132 -1.28 1.11 -2.71
N ARG A 133 -2.47 1.57 -2.29
CA ARG A 133 -2.67 2.93 -1.82
C ARG A 133 -2.94 2.98 -0.32
N TYR A 134 -2.55 4.06 0.31
CA TYR A 134 -3.11 4.42 1.60
C TYR A 134 -4.58 4.79 1.43
N PRO A 135 -5.50 4.07 2.09
CA PRO A 135 -6.91 4.47 2.09
C PRO A 135 -7.07 5.76 2.90
N THR A 136 -8.14 6.50 2.62
CA THR A 136 -8.52 7.62 3.49
C THR A 136 -8.84 7.08 4.89
N SER A 137 -8.29 7.71 5.93
CA SER A 137 -8.53 7.33 7.31
C SER A 137 -10.02 7.37 7.67
N ILE A 138 -10.48 6.43 8.49
CA ILE A 138 -11.84 6.39 9.03
C ILE A 138 -12.16 7.66 9.81
N VAL A 139 -11.17 8.32 10.38
CA VAL A 139 -11.30 9.60 11.09
C VAL A 139 -11.82 10.69 10.16
N THR A 140 -11.33 10.72 8.93
CA THR A 140 -11.70 11.76 7.95
C THR A 140 -12.93 11.38 7.12
N ALA A 141 -13.01 10.11 6.69
CA ALA A 141 -14.06 9.64 5.80
C ALA A 141 -15.30 9.10 6.54
N ALA A 142 -15.28 9.05 7.88
CA ALA A 142 -16.28 8.43 8.75
C ALA A 142 -16.42 6.90 8.58
N THR A 143 -16.05 6.34 7.43
CA THR A 143 -15.99 4.90 7.14
C THR A 143 -14.68 4.58 6.45
N SER A 144 -14.20 3.35 6.56
CA SER A 144 -13.01 2.88 5.84
C SER A 144 -13.13 1.39 5.54
N TRP A 145 -12.30 0.90 4.61
CA TRP A 145 -12.25 -0.53 4.32
C TRP A 145 -11.95 -1.36 5.58
N LEU A 146 -11.04 -0.87 6.44
CA LEU A 146 -10.72 -1.52 7.72
C LEU A 146 -11.93 -1.54 8.65
N GLY A 147 -12.68 -0.45 8.75
CA GLY A 147 -13.90 -0.39 9.54
C GLY A 147 -14.97 -1.39 9.08
N ASP A 148 -15.08 -1.64 7.78
CA ASP A 148 -16.11 -2.49 7.21
C ASP A 148 -15.70 -3.98 7.18
N ASN A 149 -14.41 -4.28 6.92
CA ASN A 149 -13.95 -5.65 6.68
C ASN A 149 -13.04 -6.20 7.79
N ALA A 150 -12.40 -5.34 8.59
CA ALA A 150 -11.43 -5.70 9.63
C ALA A 150 -11.67 -4.93 10.94
N SER A 151 -12.93 -4.71 11.29
CA SER A 151 -13.32 -3.89 12.44
C SER A 151 -12.71 -4.33 13.77
N THR A 152 -12.51 -5.65 13.96
CA THR A 152 -11.88 -6.20 15.17
C THR A 152 -10.40 -5.83 15.26
N ALA A 153 -9.67 -5.89 14.14
CA ALA A 153 -8.26 -5.49 14.13
C ALA A 153 -8.11 -3.98 14.39
N LEU A 154 -8.98 -3.16 13.79
CA LEU A 154 -8.99 -1.72 13.99
C LEU A 154 -9.32 -1.35 15.44
N LEU A 155 -10.37 -1.94 16.02
CA LEU A 155 -10.77 -1.68 17.40
C LEU A 155 -9.68 -2.12 18.38
N ASN A 156 -9.18 -3.35 18.27
CA ASN A 156 -8.13 -3.84 19.17
C ASN A 156 -6.84 -3.04 19.06
N GLY A 157 -6.47 -2.59 17.86
CA GLY A 157 -5.35 -1.70 17.64
C GLY A 157 -5.53 -0.36 18.32
N ALA A 158 -6.68 0.29 18.15
CA ALA A 158 -6.99 1.56 18.79
C ALA A 158 -7.10 1.46 20.32
N LEU A 159 -7.69 0.37 20.84
CA LEU A 159 -7.74 0.09 22.28
C LEU A 159 -6.34 -0.10 22.87
N LEU A 160 -5.45 -0.80 22.19
CA LEU A 160 -4.06 -0.97 22.64
C LEU A 160 -3.36 0.38 22.79
N GLU A 161 -3.54 1.31 21.84
CA GLU A 161 -2.97 2.64 21.93
C GLU A 161 -3.63 3.47 23.05
N ALA A 162 -4.96 3.36 23.23
CA ALA A 162 -5.66 4.05 24.31
C ALA A 162 -5.18 3.59 25.70
N ILE A 163 -5.00 2.27 25.90
CA ILE A 163 -4.51 1.72 27.17
C ILE A 163 -3.05 2.08 27.42
N ARG A 164 -2.21 2.11 26.39
CA ARG A 164 -0.84 2.63 26.48
C ARG A 164 -0.82 4.09 26.90
N PHE A 165 -1.72 4.90 26.35
CA PHE A 165 -1.86 6.31 26.71
C PHE A 165 -2.27 6.48 28.18
N GLN A 166 -3.19 5.66 28.68
CA GLN A 166 -3.61 5.64 30.09
C GLN A 166 -2.54 5.09 31.05
N LYS A 167 -1.43 4.57 30.53
CA LYS A 167 -0.41 3.86 31.33
C LYS A 167 -1.00 2.66 32.09
N GLY A 168 -1.85 1.90 31.40
CA GLY A 168 -2.51 0.71 31.95
C GLY A 168 -1.51 -0.29 32.57
N GLU A 169 -2.02 -1.12 33.46
CA GLU A 169 -1.21 -2.15 34.14
C GLU A 169 -0.61 -3.14 33.10
N PRO A 170 0.60 -3.66 33.37
CA PRO A 170 1.31 -4.52 32.40
C PRO A 170 0.55 -5.77 31.95
N ASP A 171 -0.23 -6.37 32.83
CA ASP A 171 -1.07 -7.55 32.55
C ASP A 171 -2.26 -7.21 31.64
N VAL A 172 -2.91 -6.07 31.87
CA VAL A 172 -3.97 -5.55 31.01
C VAL A 172 -3.42 -5.24 29.64
N LEU A 173 -2.27 -4.55 29.56
CA LEU A 173 -1.61 -4.22 28.31
C LEU A 173 -1.25 -5.50 27.52
N ALA A 174 -0.68 -6.53 28.18
CA ALA A 174 -0.33 -7.79 27.55
C ALA A 174 -1.55 -8.54 27.00
N ASN A 175 -2.69 -8.47 27.68
CA ASN A 175 -3.92 -9.07 27.21
C ASN A 175 -4.43 -8.40 25.91
N TYR A 176 -4.49 -7.06 25.88
CA TYR A 176 -4.91 -6.32 24.68
C TYR A 176 -3.92 -6.47 23.52
N GLU A 177 -2.62 -6.55 23.79
CA GLU A 177 -1.61 -6.86 22.78
C GLU A 177 -1.82 -8.25 22.17
N SER A 178 -2.12 -9.26 22.98
CA SER A 178 -2.47 -10.60 22.52
C SER A 178 -3.73 -10.59 21.64
N MET A 179 -4.78 -9.89 22.04
CA MET A 179 -6.01 -9.75 21.26
C MET A 179 -5.75 -9.06 19.91
N TYR A 180 -4.92 -8.02 19.91
CA TYR A 180 -4.52 -7.34 18.69
C TYR A 180 -3.75 -8.27 17.76
N LEU A 181 -2.75 -9.00 18.27
CA LEU A 181 -1.96 -9.96 17.46
C LEU A 181 -2.83 -11.05 16.82
N VAL A 182 -3.78 -11.62 17.57
CA VAL A 182 -4.74 -12.60 17.04
C VAL A 182 -5.59 -11.99 15.91
N SER A 183 -6.07 -10.76 16.10
CA SER A 183 -6.87 -10.10 15.07
C SER A 183 -6.05 -9.75 13.82
N MET A 184 -4.76 -9.44 13.98
CA MET A 184 -3.84 -9.23 12.87
C MET A 184 -3.53 -10.51 12.10
N GLU A 185 -3.38 -11.64 12.80
CA GLU A 185 -3.21 -12.94 12.16
C GLU A 185 -4.43 -13.33 11.31
N LEU A 186 -5.65 -13.12 11.83
CA LEU A 186 -6.88 -13.35 11.07
C LEU A 186 -6.95 -12.46 9.82
N LEU A 187 -6.58 -11.19 9.94
CA LEU A 187 -6.55 -10.27 8.81
C LEU A 187 -5.51 -10.67 7.77
N LYS A 188 -4.33 -11.11 8.21
CA LYS A 188 -3.28 -11.62 7.32
C LYS A 188 -3.75 -12.87 6.56
N ASN A 189 -4.35 -13.82 7.27
CA ASN A 189 -4.90 -15.03 6.65
C ASN A 189 -6.00 -14.71 5.63
N PHE A 190 -6.79 -13.67 5.85
CA PHE A 190 -7.79 -13.19 4.90
C PHE A 190 -7.12 -12.60 3.64
N GLY A 191 -6.08 -11.77 3.80
CA GLY A 191 -5.29 -11.22 2.69
C GLY A 191 -4.62 -12.33 1.88
N ASP A 192 -3.92 -13.24 2.55
CA ASP A 192 -3.25 -14.39 1.91
C ASP A 192 -4.24 -15.32 1.20
N GLY A 193 -5.45 -15.47 1.75
CA GLY A 193 -6.52 -16.24 1.12
C GLY A 193 -6.94 -15.71 -0.25
N LYS A 194 -6.96 -14.40 -0.43
CA LYS A 194 -7.25 -13.73 -1.71
C LYS A 194 -6.08 -13.81 -2.69
N LEU A 195 -4.86 -14.00 -2.19
CA LEU A 195 -3.63 -14.10 -2.99
C LEU A 195 -3.29 -15.54 -3.40
N ARG A 196 -4.17 -16.51 -3.14
CA ARG A 196 -3.91 -17.92 -3.47
C ARG A 196 -3.52 -18.09 -4.93
N LYS A 197 -2.31 -18.63 -5.13
CA LYS A 197 -1.80 -19.01 -6.45
C LYS A 197 -2.24 -20.45 -6.75
N ASP A 198 -2.54 -20.72 -8.03
CA ASP A 198 -2.74 -22.09 -8.51
C ASP A 198 -1.40 -22.86 -8.45
N VAL A 199 -1.25 -23.69 -7.43
CA VAL A 199 -0.02 -24.47 -7.17
C VAL A 199 0.19 -25.56 -8.23
N TYR A 200 -0.88 -25.97 -8.95
CA TYR A 200 -0.84 -27.04 -9.95
C TYR A 200 -0.44 -26.56 -11.34
N ARG A 201 -0.44 -25.24 -11.59
CA ARG A 201 0.00 -24.64 -12.84
C ARG A 201 1.41 -24.08 -12.71
N SER A 202 2.41 -24.95 -12.80
CA SER A 202 3.82 -24.58 -12.74
C SER A 202 4.37 -23.92 -14.02
N GLY A 203 3.58 -23.81 -15.08
CA GLY A 203 3.98 -23.20 -16.34
C GLY A 203 3.37 -21.80 -16.53
N GLN A 204 4.19 -20.78 -16.69
CA GLN A 204 3.71 -19.50 -17.20
C GLN A 204 3.32 -19.70 -18.68
N TYR A 205 2.02 -19.61 -18.97
CA TYR A 205 1.57 -19.50 -20.34
C TYR A 205 2.02 -18.14 -20.88
N ARG A 206 2.92 -18.15 -21.82
CA ARG A 206 3.25 -16.96 -22.62
C ARG A 206 2.65 -17.16 -24.00
N GLU A 207 1.73 -16.29 -24.35
CA GLU A 207 1.27 -16.21 -25.71
C GLU A 207 2.47 -15.90 -26.63
N LYS A 208 2.66 -16.69 -27.65
CA LYS A 208 3.69 -16.39 -28.66
C LYS A 208 3.16 -15.23 -29.49
N VAL A 209 3.79 -14.08 -29.36
CA VAL A 209 3.61 -12.91 -30.22
C VAL A 209 4.29 -13.18 -31.58
#